data_635e9d1fafd4357f8ae969b17fe5a05d
#
_entry.id   635e9d1fafd4357f8ae969b17fe5a05d
#
_cell.length_a   1.000
_cell.length_b   1.000
_cell.length_c   1.000
_cell.angle_alpha   90.00
_cell.angle_beta   90.00
_cell.angle_gamma   90.00
#
_symmetry.space_group_name_H-M   'P 1'
#
loop_
_entity.id
_entity.type
_entity.pdbx_description
1 polymer ?
#
loop_
_entity_poly.entity_id
_entity_poly.type
_entity_poly.pdbx_seq_one_letter_code
_entity_poly.pdbx_strand_id
1 'polypeptide(L)'
;MIRKFFRLLSILVLCAALFFGYQTLEWSNKYKQGHDEYEKLQAQNTPENESTPENDSDSTKELPFCPDWTALKAENPDIVGWIRMDPTCDYPIMQAQDNDYYLYKGFGRSYNINGSIFLSSVNSSDFSDKNSIVYGHNMRNGDMFGDNDYYYEKSYCLEHPYFWIYRENGQYTYRIFDVMRVTDATEAYDTQFASDDDFETYLNDMKNQSSYTIPDAWPSKTDHIVSLSTCVAAHGSTRMIIQGKLVNITDYSGDDIPLTSLTTQNQNSNATPDSSEQQ
;
A
#
# COMPACT_ATOMS: atom_id res chain seq x y z
N MET A 1 18.93 -50.86 -30.87
CA MET A 1 18.53 -50.41 -29.56
C MET A 1 18.80 -48.91 -29.37
N ILE A 2 20.01 -48.41 -29.59
CA ILE A 2 20.42 -47.01 -29.37
C ILE A 2 19.56 -45.98 -30.12
N ARG A 3 19.23 -46.17 -31.41
CA ARG A 3 18.39 -45.24 -32.19
C ARG A 3 16.95 -45.16 -31.67
N LYS A 4 16.38 -46.21 -31.09
CA LYS A 4 15.06 -46.18 -30.45
C LYS A 4 15.10 -45.38 -29.13
N PHE A 5 16.16 -45.56 -28.37
CA PHE A 5 16.40 -44.80 -27.13
C PHE A 5 16.48 -43.29 -27.40
N PHE A 6 17.30 -42.87 -28.35
CA PHE A 6 17.40 -41.44 -28.70
C PHE A 6 16.09 -40.83 -29.23
N ARG A 7 15.28 -41.61 -29.99
CA ARG A 7 13.97 -41.15 -30.43
C ARG A 7 13.01 -40.93 -29.25
N LEU A 8 12.97 -41.89 -28.30
CA LEU A 8 12.14 -41.76 -27.10
C LEU A 8 12.60 -40.57 -26.24
N LEU A 9 13.90 -40.39 -26.06
CA LEU A 9 14.46 -39.24 -25.34
C LEU A 9 14.09 -37.93 -26.01
N SER A 10 14.19 -37.83 -27.34
CA SER A 10 13.80 -36.63 -28.09
C SER A 10 12.31 -36.30 -27.95
N ILE A 11 11.44 -37.28 -27.95
CA ILE A 11 9.99 -37.08 -27.72
C ILE A 11 9.74 -36.60 -26.30
N LEU A 12 10.42 -37.15 -25.31
CA LEU A 12 10.27 -36.77 -23.90
C LEU A 12 10.74 -35.31 -23.67
N VAL A 13 11.86 -34.92 -24.26
CA VAL A 13 12.37 -33.53 -24.21
C VAL A 13 11.36 -32.59 -24.92
N LEU A 14 10.80 -32.96 -26.06
CA LEU A 14 9.82 -32.16 -26.76
C LEU A 14 8.54 -31.98 -25.92
N CYS A 15 8.03 -33.05 -25.31
CA CYS A 15 6.86 -32.99 -24.43
C CYS A 15 7.14 -32.09 -23.20
N ALA A 16 8.32 -32.20 -22.60
CA ALA A 16 8.72 -31.32 -21.50
C ALA A 16 8.79 -29.84 -21.94
N ALA A 17 9.38 -29.56 -23.11
CA ALA A 17 9.45 -28.21 -23.64
C ALA A 17 8.05 -27.63 -23.93
N LEU A 18 7.14 -28.43 -24.51
CA LEU A 18 5.76 -28.00 -24.73
C LEU A 18 5.00 -27.76 -23.41
N PHE A 19 5.21 -28.61 -22.41
CA PHE A 19 4.59 -28.47 -21.10
C PHE A 19 5.07 -27.21 -20.39
N PHE A 20 6.38 -26.96 -20.33
CA PHE A 20 6.95 -25.75 -19.73
C PHE A 20 6.57 -24.49 -20.54
N GLY A 21 6.53 -24.58 -21.88
CA GLY A 21 6.05 -23.50 -22.73
C GLY A 21 4.59 -23.15 -22.46
N TYR A 22 3.72 -24.15 -22.30
CA TYR A 22 2.33 -23.92 -21.90
C TYR A 22 2.23 -23.26 -20.51
N GLN A 23 2.97 -23.76 -19.54
CA GLN A 23 2.98 -23.17 -18.19
C GLN A 23 3.42 -21.70 -18.20
N THR A 24 4.49 -21.38 -18.92
CA THR A 24 4.97 -19.98 -19.04
C THR A 24 3.94 -19.06 -19.68
N LEU A 25 3.21 -19.52 -20.69
CA LEU A 25 2.12 -18.77 -21.31
C LEU A 25 0.95 -18.55 -20.34
N GLU A 26 0.57 -19.59 -19.58
CA GLU A 26 -0.49 -19.49 -18.58
C GLU A 26 -0.13 -18.46 -17.48
N TRP A 27 1.09 -18.52 -16.96
CA TRP A 27 1.58 -17.55 -15.98
C TRP A 27 1.60 -16.12 -16.55
N SER A 28 2.11 -15.95 -17.77
CA SER A 28 2.13 -14.64 -18.44
C SER A 28 0.72 -14.05 -18.60
N ASN A 29 -0.26 -14.90 -18.96
CA ASN A 29 -1.65 -14.45 -19.07
C ASN A 29 -2.25 -14.05 -17.70
N LYS A 30 -1.94 -14.78 -16.63
CA LYS A 30 -2.39 -14.42 -15.27
C LYS A 30 -1.81 -13.07 -14.80
N TYR A 31 -0.52 -12.85 -15.05
CA TYR A 31 0.11 -11.54 -14.76
C TYR A 31 -0.55 -10.41 -15.54
N LYS A 32 -0.77 -10.63 -16.85
CA LYS A 32 -1.43 -9.63 -17.68
C LYS A 32 -2.85 -9.34 -17.22
N GLN A 33 -3.66 -10.36 -16.90
CA GLN A 33 -5.02 -10.16 -16.41
C GLN A 33 -5.03 -9.37 -15.09
N GLY A 34 -4.08 -9.66 -14.18
CA GLY A 34 -3.94 -8.93 -12.93
C GLY A 34 -3.58 -7.46 -13.13
N HIS A 35 -2.68 -7.18 -14.07
CA HIS A 35 -2.28 -5.82 -14.44
C HIS A 35 -3.45 -5.07 -15.10
N ASP A 36 -4.09 -5.65 -16.13
CA ASP A 36 -5.19 -5.03 -16.89
C ASP A 36 -6.38 -4.64 -16.00
N GLU A 37 -6.65 -5.37 -14.89
CA GLU A 37 -7.68 -5.02 -13.90
C GLU A 37 -7.40 -3.67 -13.27
N TYR A 38 -6.17 -3.47 -12.79
CA TYR A 38 -5.78 -2.23 -12.11
C TYR A 38 -5.54 -1.06 -13.06
N GLU A 39 -4.96 -1.30 -14.25
CA GLU A 39 -4.84 -0.28 -15.28
C GLU A 39 -6.20 0.32 -15.67
N LYS A 40 -7.21 -0.55 -15.83
CA LYS A 40 -8.58 -0.09 -16.09
C LYS A 40 -9.15 0.72 -14.94
N LEU A 41 -8.92 0.28 -13.69
CA LEU A 41 -9.42 0.97 -12.51
C LEU A 41 -8.75 2.35 -12.33
N GLN A 42 -7.45 2.44 -12.57
CA GLN A 42 -6.69 3.68 -12.58
C GLN A 42 -7.22 4.63 -13.65
N ALA A 43 -7.38 4.17 -14.90
CA ALA A 43 -7.90 4.98 -15.99
C ALA A 43 -9.31 5.53 -15.73
N GLN A 44 -10.16 4.80 -15.00
CA GLN A 44 -11.49 5.25 -14.63
C GLN A 44 -11.49 6.34 -13.54
N ASN A 45 -10.44 6.39 -12.73
CA ASN A 45 -10.32 7.31 -11.60
C ASN A 45 -9.34 8.47 -11.85
N THR A 46 -8.53 8.43 -12.92
CA THR A 46 -7.65 9.54 -13.29
C THR A 46 -8.46 10.61 -14.03
N PRO A 47 -8.44 11.88 -13.60
CA PRO A 47 -9.12 12.96 -14.33
C PRO A 47 -8.57 13.10 -15.74
N GLU A 48 -9.43 13.33 -16.75
CA GLU A 48 -9.04 13.57 -18.15
C GLU A 48 -8.10 14.78 -18.34
N ASN A 49 -7.87 15.59 -17.30
CA ASN A 49 -7.10 16.85 -17.34
C ASN A 49 -5.67 16.76 -16.77
N GLU A 50 -5.13 15.59 -16.44
CA GLU A 50 -3.69 15.47 -16.11
C GLU A 50 -2.75 15.59 -17.35
N SER A 51 -3.28 15.87 -18.55
CA SER A 51 -2.50 16.13 -19.76
C SER A 51 -2.16 17.62 -19.89
N THR A 52 -0.91 17.97 -19.56
CA THR A 52 -0.16 19.22 -19.81
C THR A 52 -0.57 20.47 -19.01
N PRO A 53 0.39 21.13 -18.34
CA PRO A 53 0.17 22.47 -17.83
C PRO A 53 0.12 23.46 -19.01
N GLU A 54 -1.07 23.82 -19.47
CA GLU A 54 -1.23 25.05 -20.21
C GLU A 54 -1.04 26.22 -19.24
N ASN A 55 -0.07 27.07 -19.59
CA ASN A 55 0.24 28.33 -18.97
C ASN A 55 -1.02 29.21 -18.86
N ASP A 56 -1.72 29.14 -17.77
CA ASP A 56 -2.65 30.20 -17.39
C ASP A 56 -2.32 30.71 -15.98
N SER A 57 -1.88 31.95 -15.94
CA SER A 57 -1.39 32.65 -14.76
C SER A 57 -2.56 33.21 -13.92
N ASP A 58 -3.47 32.33 -13.55
CA ASP A 58 -4.42 32.60 -12.46
C ASP A 58 -4.22 31.52 -11.40
N SER A 59 -4.01 31.94 -10.13
CA SER A 59 -3.70 31.08 -9.01
C SER A 59 -4.91 30.22 -8.62
N THR A 60 -5.26 29.27 -9.47
CA THR A 60 -6.20 28.21 -9.12
C THR A 60 -5.47 27.19 -8.26
N LYS A 61 -5.87 27.09 -7.00
CA LYS A 61 -5.44 26.07 -6.05
C LYS A 61 -5.61 24.69 -6.72
N GLU A 62 -4.52 23.96 -6.85
CA GLU A 62 -4.55 22.60 -7.38
C GLU A 62 -5.32 21.71 -6.40
N LEU A 63 -6.43 21.14 -6.86
CA LEU A 63 -7.27 20.29 -6.03
C LEU A 63 -6.67 18.88 -5.92
N PRO A 64 -6.82 18.21 -4.76
CA PRO A 64 -6.39 16.84 -4.62
C PRO A 64 -7.08 15.90 -5.62
N PHE A 65 -6.37 14.88 -6.07
CA PHE A 65 -6.97 13.74 -6.76
C PHE A 65 -8.12 13.17 -5.95
N CYS A 66 -9.29 13.00 -6.56
CA CYS A 66 -10.48 12.49 -5.90
C CYS A 66 -11.04 11.29 -6.67
N PRO A 67 -10.85 10.05 -6.17
CA PRO A 67 -11.49 8.87 -6.74
C PRO A 67 -13.01 8.95 -6.70
N ASP A 68 -13.68 8.25 -7.62
CA ASP A 68 -15.14 8.06 -7.52
C ASP A 68 -15.49 7.06 -6.41
N TRP A 69 -15.50 7.54 -5.18
CA TRP A 69 -15.79 6.73 -3.99
C TRP A 69 -17.14 6.02 -4.07
N THR A 70 -18.14 6.63 -4.73
CA THR A 70 -19.48 6.04 -4.87
C THR A 70 -19.41 4.80 -5.77
N ALA A 71 -18.78 4.92 -6.92
CA ALA A 71 -18.61 3.79 -7.84
C ALA A 71 -17.72 2.71 -7.25
N LEU A 72 -16.59 3.10 -6.63
CA LEU A 72 -15.65 2.15 -6.01
C LEU A 72 -16.30 1.33 -4.89
N LYS A 73 -17.05 1.97 -3.98
CA LYS A 73 -17.73 1.28 -2.89
C LYS A 73 -18.93 0.44 -3.35
N ALA A 74 -19.59 0.85 -4.43
CA ALA A 74 -20.66 0.04 -5.02
C ALA A 74 -20.11 -1.28 -5.61
N GLU A 75 -18.89 -1.28 -6.16
CA GLU A 75 -18.22 -2.47 -6.69
C GLU A 75 -17.59 -3.28 -5.56
N ASN A 76 -16.85 -2.64 -4.65
CA ASN A 76 -16.24 -3.31 -3.51
C ASN A 76 -16.26 -2.44 -2.23
N PRO A 77 -17.18 -2.73 -1.27
CA PRO A 77 -17.29 -1.95 -0.03
C PRO A 77 -16.11 -2.14 0.94
N ASP A 78 -15.19 -3.07 0.68
CA ASP A 78 -14.00 -3.27 1.49
C ASP A 78 -12.89 -2.24 1.22
N ILE A 79 -13.12 -1.30 0.27
CA ILE A 79 -12.19 -0.20 0.00
C ILE A 79 -12.17 0.78 1.18
N VAL A 80 -10.96 1.06 1.70
CA VAL A 80 -10.74 1.98 2.82
C VAL A 80 -9.91 3.21 2.44
N GLY A 81 -9.26 3.18 1.28
CA GLY A 81 -8.45 4.28 0.78
C GLY A 81 -7.94 4.02 -0.63
N TRP A 82 -7.14 4.96 -1.11
CA TRP A 82 -6.40 4.87 -2.36
C TRP A 82 -5.00 5.41 -2.12
N ILE A 83 -3.94 4.66 -2.43
CA ILE A 83 -2.56 5.10 -2.28
C ILE A 83 -1.99 5.57 -3.60
N ARG A 84 -1.30 6.70 -3.58
CA ARG A 84 -0.40 7.15 -4.65
C ARG A 84 1.00 7.39 -4.11
N MET A 85 2.00 6.95 -4.86
CA MET A 85 3.41 7.13 -4.59
C MET A 85 4.10 7.26 -5.96
N ASP A 86 4.20 8.49 -6.42
CA ASP A 86 4.64 8.78 -7.79
C ASP A 86 6.15 8.53 -7.96
N PRO A 87 6.59 7.81 -8.99
CA PRO A 87 5.82 7.10 -10.03
C PRO A 87 5.55 5.62 -9.73
N THR A 88 5.74 5.13 -8.50
CA THR A 88 5.87 3.70 -8.18
C THR A 88 4.56 3.00 -7.80
N CYS A 89 3.51 3.73 -7.40
CA CYS A 89 2.30 3.10 -6.87
C CYS A 89 1.06 3.98 -7.09
N ASP A 90 -0.03 3.39 -7.60
CA ASP A 90 -1.33 4.06 -7.78
C ASP A 90 -2.46 3.02 -7.70
N TYR A 91 -2.94 2.71 -6.47
CA TYR A 91 -3.85 1.58 -6.23
C TYR A 91 -4.88 1.85 -5.13
N PRO A 92 -6.09 1.21 -5.21
CA PRO A 92 -7.01 1.17 -4.07
C PRO A 92 -6.40 0.39 -2.90
N ILE A 93 -6.71 0.83 -1.68
CA ILE A 93 -6.37 0.10 -0.44
C ILE A 93 -7.62 -0.62 0.05
N MET A 94 -7.52 -1.93 0.18
CA MET A 94 -8.58 -2.80 0.65
C MET A 94 -8.40 -3.13 2.14
N GLN A 95 -9.46 -3.54 2.83
CA GLN A 95 -9.34 -4.14 4.16
C GLN A 95 -10.33 -5.29 4.30
N ALA A 96 -9.87 -6.44 4.78
CA ALA A 96 -10.69 -7.59 5.10
C ALA A 96 -10.59 -7.95 6.59
N GLN A 97 -11.25 -9.03 7.00
CA GLN A 97 -11.21 -9.51 8.40
C GLN A 97 -9.91 -10.24 8.75
N ASP A 98 -9.09 -10.57 7.77
CA ASP A 98 -7.77 -11.17 7.92
C ASP A 98 -6.80 -10.61 6.88
N ASN A 99 -5.51 -10.87 7.07
CA ASN A 99 -4.45 -10.42 6.17
C ASN A 99 -4.17 -11.38 5.00
N ASP A 100 -4.94 -12.48 4.86
CA ASP A 100 -4.75 -13.49 3.81
C ASP A 100 -5.69 -13.27 2.63
N TYR A 101 -6.88 -12.70 2.88
CA TYR A 101 -7.95 -12.58 1.88
C TYR A 101 -7.49 -11.84 0.62
N TYR A 102 -6.84 -10.69 0.75
CA TYR A 102 -6.41 -9.86 -0.37
C TYR A 102 -5.02 -10.18 -0.91
N LEU A 103 -4.32 -11.19 -0.36
CA LEU A 103 -3.03 -11.64 -0.91
C LEU A 103 -3.15 -12.14 -2.36
N TYR A 104 -4.27 -12.75 -2.72
CA TYR A 104 -4.48 -13.31 -4.07
C TYR A 104 -5.87 -12.99 -4.63
N LYS A 105 -6.45 -11.89 -4.19
CA LYS A 105 -7.71 -11.36 -4.75
C LYS A 105 -7.52 -9.92 -5.18
N GLY A 106 -7.98 -9.60 -6.39
CA GLY A 106 -8.03 -8.25 -6.91
C GLY A 106 -9.18 -7.44 -6.32
N PHE A 107 -9.33 -6.21 -6.83
CA PHE A 107 -10.39 -5.29 -6.43
C PHE A 107 -11.78 -5.91 -6.63
N GLY A 108 -12.01 -6.61 -7.76
CA GLY A 108 -13.26 -7.33 -8.05
C GLY A 108 -13.47 -8.61 -7.23
N ARG A 109 -12.69 -8.86 -6.16
CA ARG A 109 -12.75 -10.04 -5.26
C ARG A 109 -12.52 -11.39 -5.93
N SER A 110 -12.15 -11.41 -7.19
CA SER A 110 -11.73 -12.62 -7.93
C SER A 110 -10.25 -12.90 -7.72
N TYR A 111 -9.84 -14.14 -8.06
CA TYR A 111 -8.43 -14.50 -8.01
C TYR A 111 -7.61 -13.56 -8.93
N ASN A 112 -6.62 -12.92 -8.36
CA ASN A 112 -5.64 -12.10 -9.05
C ASN A 112 -4.26 -12.42 -8.47
N ILE A 113 -3.29 -12.76 -9.32
CA ILE A 113 -1.94 -13.13 -8.88
C ILE A 113 -1.19 -11.94 -8.24
N ASN A 114 -1.54 -10.71 -8.63
CA ASN A 114 -0.98 -9.49 -8.06
C ASN A 114 -1.58 -9.16 -6.69
N GLY A 115 -2.68 -9.83 -6.30
CA GLY A 115 -3.43 -9.50 -5.10
C GLY A 115 -3.98 -8.08 -5.13
N SER A 116 -4.11 -7.47 -3.96
CA SER A 116 -4.43 -6.05 -3.77
C SER A 116 -3.41 -5.41 -2.83
N ILE A 117 -3.35 -4.08 -2.84
CA ILE A 117 -2.81 -3.33 -1.71
C ILE A 117 -3.87 -3.36 -0.60
N PHE A 118 -3.49 -3.68 0.64
CA PHE A 118 -4.47 -3.79 1.72
C PHE A 118 -3.93 -3.33 3.07
N LEU A 119 -4.81 -2.72 3.86
CA LEU A 119 -4.57 -2.33 5.24
C LEU A 119 -4.67 -3.56 6.15
N SER A 120 -3.79 -3.66 7.13
CA SER A 120 -3.83 -4.73 8.12
C SER A 120 -5.19 -4.83 8.80
N SER A 121 -5.68 -6.06 8.96
CA SER A 121 -6.99 -6.34 9.57
C SER A 121 -7.12 -5.89 11.03
N VAL A 122 -5.99 -5.67 11.71
CA VAL A 122 -5.97 -5.19 13.11
C VAL A 122 -5.96 -3.66 13.22
N ASN A 123 -5.74 -2.96 12.11
CA ASN A 123 -5.77 -1.50 12.07
C ASN A 123 -7.20 -0.96 11.91
N SER A 124 -7.42 0.23 12.42
CA SER A 124 -8.62 1.02 12.17
C SER A 124 -8.69 1.44 10.70
N SER A 125 -9.85 1.25 10.06
CA SER A 125 -10.05 1.55 8.63
C SER A 125 -9.88 3.04 8.28
N ASP A 126 -9.83 3.89 9.28
CA ASP A 126 -9.65 5.33 9.16
C ASP A 126 -8.20 5.80 9.32
N PHE A 127 -7.23 4.87 9.45
CA PHE A 127 -5.81 5.17 9.64
C PHE A 127 -5.52 6.01 10.89
N SER A 128 -6.37 5.94 11.91
CA SER A 128 -6.23 6.71 13.15
C SER A 128 -5.27 6.07 14.16
N ASP A 129 -4.77 4.85 13.90
CA ASP A 129 -3.78 4.21 14.75
C ASP A 129 -2.44 4.94 14.72
N LYS A 130 -1.60 4.75 15.73
CA LYS A 130 -0.23 5.29 15.75
C LYS A 130 0.62 4.78 14.59
N ASN A 131 0.44 3.51 14.21
CA ASN A 131 1.08 2.86 13.07
C ASN A 131 0.04 2.04 12.30
N SER A 132 -0.25 2.45 11.06
CA SER A 132 -1.12 1.71 10.14
C SER A 132 -0.26 0.95 9.13
N ILE A 133 -0.44 -0.38 9.05
CA ILE A 133 0.36 -1.23 8.17
C ILE A 133 -0.40 -1.48 6.87
N VAL A 134 0.18 -1.08 5.75
CA VAL A 134 -0.34 -1.33 4.40
C VAL A 134 0.56 -2.33 3.70
N TYR A 135 -0.02 -3.43 3.26
CA TYR A 135 0.68 -4.52 2.58
C TYR A 135 0.48 -4.47 1.08
N GLY A 136 1.48 -4.91 0.33
CA GLY A 136 1.40 -5.10 -1.11
C GLY A 136 2.47 -6.06 -1.62
N HIS A 137 2.18 -6.79 -2.70
CA HIS A 137 3.16 -7.67 -3.32
C HIS A 137 4.31 -6.88 -3.95
N ASN A 138 5.54 -7.41 -3.85
CA ASN A 138 6.68 -6.97 -4.65
C ASN A 138 6.65 -7.73 -5.99
N MET A 139 5.99 -7.19 -6.99
CA MET A 139 5.84 -7.82 -8.30
C MET A 139 7.03 -7.47 -9.20
N ARG A 140 7.54 -8.47 -9.93
CA ARG A 140 8.72 -8.30 -10.81
C ARG A 140 8.50 -7.35 -11.99
N ASN A 141 7.25 -7.10 -12.35
CA ASN A 141 6.88 -6.16 -13.42
C ASN A 141 6.63 -4.74 -12.93
N GLY A 142 6.90 -4.46 -11.65
CA GLY A 142 6.69 -3.17 -11.02
C GLY A 142 5.31 -2.95 -10.40
N ASP A 143 4.33 -3.82 -10.68
CA ASP A 143 2.98 -3.70 -10.12
C ASP A 143 2.98 -3.74 -8.58
N MET A 144 1.93 -3.23 -7.98
CA MET A 144 1.72 -3.15 -6.53
C MET A 144 2.85 -2.35 -5.85
N PHE A 145 3.66 -3.00 -5.01
CA PHE A 145 4.86 -2.43 -4.40
C PHE A 145 6.16 -2.89 -5.08
N GLY A 146 6.10 -3.37 -6.33
CA GLY A 146 7.27 -3.87 -7.06
C GLY A 146 8.34 -2.81 -7.25
N ASP A 147 7.97 -1.61 -7.66
CA ASP A 147 8.90 -0.50 -7.89
C ASP A 147 9.34 0.19 -6.59
N ASN A 148 8.79 -0.18 -5.43
CA ASN A 148 9.26 0.34 -4.15
C ASN A 148 10.72 -0.06 -3.86
N ASP A 149 11.29 -1.06 -4.55
CA ASP A 149 12.71 -1.41 -4.45
C ASP A 149 13.65 -0.23 -4.78
N TYR A 150 13.21 0.78 -5.53
CA TYR A 150 13.99 2.01 -5.76
C TYR A 150 14.30 2.78 -4.46
N TYR A 151 13.43 2.66 -3.46
CA TYR A 151 13.61 3.30 -2.15
C TYR A 151 14.72 2.66 -1.28
N TYR A 152 15.36 1.57 -1.72
CA TYR A 152 16.61 1.14 -1.10
C TYR A 152 17.74 2.17 -1.31
N GLU A 153 17.63 2.99 -2.34
CA GLU A 153 18.56 4.08 -2.59
C GLU A 153 18.05 5.37 -1.93
N LYS A 154 18.81 5.89 -0.94
CA LYS A 154 18.44 7.10 -0.20
C LYS A 154 18.26 8.32 -1.12
N SER A 155 19.06 8.43 -2.21
CA SER A 155 18.93 9.51 -3.20
C SER A 155 17.55 9.51 -3.85
N TYR A 156 17.01 8.34 -4.18
CA TYR A 156 15.68 8.20 -4.73
C TYR A 156 14.61 8.68 -3.74
N CYS A 157 14.71 8.29 -2.46
CA CYS A 157 13.81 8.76 -1.40
C CYS A 157 13.85 10.29 -1.23
N LEU A 158 15.02 10.92 -1.41
CA LEU A 158 15.14 12.37 -1.32
C LEU A 158 14.51 13.11 -2.53
N GLU A 159 14.46 12.47 -3.68
CA GLU A 159 13.79 12.98 -4.90
C GLU A 159 12.28 12.73 -4.86
N HIS A 160 11.84 11.63 -4.22
CA HIS A 160 10.43 11.19 -4.08
C HIS A 160 10.07 11.02 -2.59
N PRO A 161 10.05 12.12 -1.79
CA PRO A 161 9.98 12.02 -0.34
C PRO A 161 8.58 11.82 0.24
N TYR A 162 7.54 11.74 -0.60
CA TYR A 162 6.16 11.68 -0.17
C TYR A 162 5.41 10.53 -0.80
N PHE A 163 4.37 10.09 -0.08
CA PHE A 163 3.25 9.35 -0.64
C PHE A 163 1.93 9.89 -0.08
N TRP A 164 0.83 9.58 -0.74
CA TRP A 164 -0.49 10.07 -0.41
C TRP A 164 -1.46 8.91 -0.22
N ILE A 165 -2.31 9.03 0.80
CA ILE A 165 -3.48 8.18 0.96
C ILE A 165 -4.70 9.08 0.83
N TYR A 166 -5.52 8.77 -0.14
CA TYR A 166 -6.80 9.43 -0.38
C TYR A 166 -7.88 8.62 0.34
N ARG A 167 -8.81 9.34 0.98
CA ARG A 167 -9.97 8.79 1.67
C ARG A 167 -11.19 9.60 1.27
N GLU A 168 -12.41 9.17 1.64
CA GLU A 168 -13.65 9.90 1.29
C GLU A 168 -13.66 11.37 1.74
N ASN A 169 -12.91 11.70 2.77
CA ASN A 169 -12.87 13.04 3.36
C ASN A 169 -11.65 13.88 2.94
N GLY A 170 -10.74 13.37 2.09
CA GLY A 170 -9.61 14.15 1.60
C GLY A 170 -8.32 13.35 1.38
N GLN A 171 -7.26 14.08 1.10
CA GLN A 171 -5.91 13.62 0.86
C GLN A 171 -5.08 13.71 2.14
N TYR A 172 -4.45 12.61 2.50
CA TYR A 172 -3.52 12.48 3.62
C TYR A 172 -2.11 12.38 3.06
N THR A 173 -1.27 13.38 3.35
CA THR A 173 0.11 13.47 2.87
C THR A 173 1.07 12.90 3.91
N TYR A 174 1.84 11.90 3.50
CA TYR A 174 2.85 11.27 4.34
C TYR A 174 4.25 11.60 3.82
N ARG A 175 5.13 12.07 4.72
CA ARG A 175 6.55 12.27 4.41
C ARG A 175 7.35 11.06 4.88
N ILE A 176 8.08 10.45 3.96
CA ILE A 176 8.94 9.28 4.25
C ILE A 176 10.07 9.72 5.18
N PHE A 177 10.26 8.99 6.28
CA PHE A 177 11.29 9.25 7.27
C PHE A 177 12.25 8.08 7.48
N ASP A 178 11.83 6.87 7.08
CA ASP A 178 12.56 5.64 7.31
C ASP A 178 12.31 4.61 6.21
N VAL A 179 13.38 3.87 5.88
CA VAL A 179 13.33 2.69 5.01
C VAL A 179 14.17 1.59 5.66
N MET A 180 13.58 0.41 5.81
CA MET A 180 14.25 -0.71 6.46
C MET A 180 14.06 -2.03 5.72
N ARG A 181 14.95 -2.94 5.98
CA ARG A 181 14.84 -4.34 5.59
C ARG A 181 14.71 -5.20 6.84
N VAL A 182 13.60 -5.87 6.97
CA VAL A 182 13.25 -6.64 8.17
C VAL A 182 12.91 -8.09 7.81
N THR A 183 12.85 -8.96 8.83
CA THR A 183 12.27 -10.31 8.73
C THR A 183 10.80 -10.28 9.14
N ASP A 184 10.07 -11.38 8.93
CA ASP A 184 8.63 -11.47 9.26
C ASP A 184 8.31 -11.29 10.74
N ALA A 185 9.26 -11.60 11.64
CA ALA A 185 9.13 -11.45 13.07
C ALA A 185 9.91 -10.22 13.53
N THR A 186 9.27 -9.07 13.59
CA THR A 186 9.86 -7.79 14.02
C THR A 186 8.81 -6.89 14.61
N GLU A 187 9.21 -6.05 15.54
CA GLU A 187 8.39 -5.00 16.16
C GLU A 187 7.93 -3.94 15.16
N ALA A 188 8.50 -3.89 13.95
CA ALA A 188 8.07 -2.98 12.88
C ALA A 188 6.58 -3.14 12.52
N TYR A 189 5.97 -4.28 12.87
CA TYR A 189 4.54 -4.55 12.69
C TYR A 189 3.67 -4.24 13.91
N ASP A 190 4.21 -3.65 14.95
CA ASP A 190 3.42 -3.23 16.09
C ASP A 190 2.49 -2.08 15.70
N THR A 191 1.22 -2.22 16.05
CA THR A 191 0.16 -1.23 15.76
C THR A 191 -0.50 -0.69 17.03
N GLN A 192 -0.35 -1.39 18.15
CA GLN A 192 -0.97 -1.08 19.44
C GLN A 192 0.10 -0.62 20.42
N PHE A 193 -0.08 0.57 20.99
CA PHE A 193 0.81 1.18 21.96
C PHE A 193 0.00 1.61 23.19
N ALA A 194 0.46 1.23 24.40
CA ALA A 194 -0.25 1.55 25.62
C ALA A 194 -0.15 3.05 25.99
N SER A 195 0.86 3.74 25.47
CA SER A 195 1.10 5.16 25.69
C SER A 195 1.93 5.79 24.55
N ASP A 196 1.97 7.12 24.51
CA ASP A 196 2.87 7.85 23.62
C ASP A 196 4.35 7.54 23.92
N ASP A 197 4.72 7.22 25.16
CA ASP A 197 6.10 6.87 25.52
C ASP A 197 6.47 5.47 24.97
N ASP A 198 5.51 4.52 24.92
CA ASP A 198 5.73 3.23 24.25
C ASP A 198 5.92 3.40 22.76
N PHE A 199 5.16 4.30 22.13
CA PHE A 199 5.35 4.62 20.71
C PHE A 199 6.70 5.31 20.46
N GLU A 200 7.17 6.18 21.37
CA GLU A 200 8.52 6.77 21.29
C GLU A 200 9.61 5.69 21.38
N THR A 201 9.43 4.70 22.25
CA THR A 201 10.34 3.55 22.35
C THR A 201 10.37 2.77 21.05
N TYR A 202 9.21 2.44 20.48
CA TYR A 202 9.09 1.82 19.17
C TYR A 202 9.84 2.62 18.09
N LEU A 203 9.64 3.93 17.99
CA LEU A 203 10.32 4.79 17.01
C LEU A 203 11.85 4.74 17.16
N ASN A 204 12.36 4.67 18.40
CA ASN A 204 13.79 4.54 18.66
C ASN A 204 14.33 3.17 18.22
N ASP A 205 13.55 2.10 18.40
CA ASP A 205 13.91 0.76 17.96
C ASP A 205 13.91 0.66 16.42
N MET A 206 12.93 1.28 15.74
CA MET A 206 12.92 1.39 14.28
C MET A 206 14.15 2.12 13.77
N LYS A 207 14.55 3.21 14.42
CA LYS A 207 15.75 3.96 14.05
C LYS A 207 17.01 3.11 14.08
N ASN A 208 17.12 2.17 15.01
CA ASN A 208 18.26 1.26 15.12
C ASN A 208 18.23 0.15 14.06
N GLN A 209 17.07 -0.18 13.50
CA GLN A 209 16.90 -1.20 12.46
C GLN A 209 16.90 -0.63 11.04
N SER A 210 16.86 0.69 10.91
CA SER A 210 16.78 1.40 9.62
C SER A 210 17.98 1.12 8.73
N SER A 211 17.74 0.94 7.43
CA SER A 211 18.78 0.98 6.40
C SER A 211 19.36 2.39 6.25
N TYR A 212 18.47 3.38 6.34
CA TYR A 212 18.79 4.80 6.46
C TYR A 212 17.58 5.57 7.00
N THR A 213 17.81 6.73 7.58
CA THR A 213 16.77 7.64 8.08
C THR A 213 16.84 9.01 7.41
N ILE A 214 15.72 9.74 7.44
CA ILE A 214 15.62 11.14 7.03
C ILE A 214 15.36 11.97 8.31
N PRO A 215 16.39 12.52 8.96
CA PRO A 215 16.29 13.07 10.32
C PRO A 215 15.31 14.23 10.47
N ASP A 216 15.20 15.11 9.46
CA ASP A 216 14.27 16.24 9.44
C ASP A 216 12.81 15.85 9.20
N ALA A 217 12.55 14.58 8.84
CA ALA A 217 11.22 14.00 8.72
C ALA A 217 10.86 13.07 9.89
N TRP A 218 11.77 12.84 10.85
CA TRP A 218 11.56 11.88 11.93
C TRP A 218 10.34 12.27 12.79
N PRO A 219 9.42 11.29 13.07
CA PRO A 219 8.20 11.58 13.83
C PRO A 219 8.47 11.79 15.33
N SER A 220 7.56 12.48 15.98
CA SER A 220 7.43 12.56 17.42
C SER A 220 6.44 11.49 17.93
N LYS A 221 6.41 11.27 19.24
CA LYS A 221 5.48 10.34 19.89
C LYS A 221 3.99 10.66 19.72
N THR A 222 3.67 11.89 19.34
CA THR A 222 2.28 12.33 19.11
C THR A 222 1.85 12.17 17.66
N ASP A 223 2.77 11.92 16.73
CA ASP A 223 2.48 11.76 15.31
C ASP A 223 1.83 10.39 15.00
N HIS A 224 1.25 10.31 13.80
CA HIS A 224 0.72 9.08 13.21
C HIS A 224 1.59 8.70 12.01
N ILE A 225 1.86 7.41 11.85
CA ILE A 225 2.67 6.89 10.75
C ILE A 225 1.91 5.81 9.97
N VAL A 226 2.34 5.63 8.73
CA VAL A 226 1.96 4.49 7.89
C VAL A 226 3.22 3.74 7.50
N SER A 227 3.19 2.42 7.66
CA SER A 227 4.25 1.50 7.25
C SER A 227 3.80 0.74 6.01
N LEU A 228 4.43 0.99 4.85
CA LEU A 228 4.22 0.26 3.61
C LEU A 228 5.12 -0.96 3.61
N SER A 229 4.53 -2.16 3.68
CA SER A 229 5.27 -3.42 3.76
C SER A 229 5.14 -4.22 2.47
N THR A 230 6.27 -4.54 1.83
CA THR A 230 6.25 -5.48 0.70
C THR A 230 5.99 -6.90 1.21
N CYS A 231 5.04 -7.59 0.59
CA CYS A 231 4.96 -9.04 0.71
C CYS A 231 6.14 -9.65 -0.05
N VAL A 232 6.84 -10.61 0.56
CA VAL A 232 8.05 -11.20 -0.06
C VAL A 232 7.68 -11.95 -1.33
N ALA A 233 8.41 -11.69 -2.41
CA ALA A 233 8.46 -12.61 -3.54
C ALA A 233 8.91 -14.00 -3.07
N ALA A 234 8.30 -15.03 -3.59
CA ALA A 234 8.20 -16.44 -3.25
C ALA A 234 9.37 -17.20 -2.54
N HIS A 235 10.48 -16.57 -2.19
CA HIS A 235 11.68 -17.25 -1.69
C HIS A 235 12.49 -16.54 -0.59
N GLY A 236 11.93 -15.58 0.15
CA GLY A 236 12.67 -14.92 1.22
C GLY A 236 11.82 -14.51 2.42
N SER A 237 12.40 -14.55 3.62
CA SER A 237 11.81 -14.04 4.86
C SER A 237 12.02 -12.53 5.03
N THR A 238 12.64 -11.85 4.06
CA THR A 238 13.01 -10.44 4.16
C THR A 238 11.92 -9.57 3.54
N ARG A 239 11.47 -8.56 4.27
CA ARG A 239 10.49 -7.56 3.86
C ARG A 239 11.16 -6.20 3.72
N MET A 240 10.70 -5.38 2.79
CA MET A 240 10.97 -3.96 2.80
C MET A 240 9.84 -3.24 3.51
N ILE A 241 10.18 -2.31 4.38
CA ILE A 241 9.22 -1.39 4.98
C ILE A 241 9.67 0.04 4.67
N ILE A 242 8.72 0.83 4.16
CA ILE A 242 8.86 2.28 3.99
C ILE A 242 7.91 2.93 4.98
N GLN A 243 8.43 3.75 5.89
CA GLN A 243 7.61 4.44 6.88
C GLN A 243 7.46 5.92 6.54
N GLY A 244 6.21 6.38 6.53
CA GLY A 244 5.86 7.79 6.33
C GLY A 244 5.13 8.36 7.53
N LYS A 245 5.50 9.60 7.90
CA LYS A 245 4.81 10.39 8.91
C LYS A 245 3.73 11.24 8.25
N LEU A 246 2.52 11.25 8.80
CA LEU A 246 1.46 12.15 8.39
C LEU A 246 1.88 13.61 8.65
N VAL A 247 1.90 14.43 7.60
CA VAL A 247 2.33 15.83 7.68
C VAL A 247 1.25 16.82 7.29
N ASN A 248 0.25 16.40 6.50
CA ASN A 248 -0.88 17.25 6.12
C ASN A 248 -2.11 16.43 5.78
N ILE A 249 -3.29 17.00 5.98
CA ILE A 249 -4.57 16.52 5.46
C ILE A 249 -5.21 17.70 4.73
N THR A 250 -5.61 17.47 3.47
CA THR A 250 -6.30 18.46 2.62
C THR A 250 -7.63 17.89 2.18
N ASP A 251 -8.72 18.60 2.38
CA ASP A 251 -10.03 18.16 1.87
C ASP A 251 -10.14 18.34 0.35
N TYR A 252 -11.22 17.82 -0.25
CA TYR A 252 -11.42 17.92 -1.69
C TYR A 252 -11.85 19.31 -2.20
N SER A 253 -12.05 20.30 -1.31
CA SER A 253 -12.12 21.72 -1.66
C SER A 253 -10.72 22.39 -1.63
N GLY A 254 -9.72 21.62 -1.22
CA GLY A 254 -8.32 22.03 -1.14
C GLY A 254 -8.03 22.79 0.16
N ASP A 255 -8.86 22.70 1.20
CA ASP A 255 -8.62 23.32 2.50
C ASP A 255 -7.92 22.36 3.45
N ASP A 256 -6.97 22.88 4.23
CA ASP A 256 -6.23 22.06 5.18
C ASP A 256 -7.10 21.73 6.40
N ILE A 257 -7.13 20.45 6.75
CA ILE A 257 -7.79 19.90 7.94
C ILE A 257 -6.74 19.81 9.06
N PRO A 258 -6.99 20.38 10.25
CA PRO A 258 -6.05 20.26 11.37
C PRO A 258 -5.79 18.80 11.76
N LEU A 259 -4.51 18.40 11.90
CA LEU A 259 -4.11 17.06 12.32
C LEU A 259 -4.69 16.64 13.68
N THR A 260 -4.99 17.62 14.56
CA THR A 260 -5.65 17.40 15.86
C THR A 260 -7.05 16.79 15.75
N SER A 261 -7.69 16.86 14.56
CA SER A 261 -9.00 16.21 14.34
C SER A 261 -8.95 14.69 14.41
N LEU A 262 -7.81 14.06 14.14
CA LEU A 262 -7.62 12.60 14.27
C LEU A 262 -7.69 12.15 15.74
N THR A 263 -7.13 12.95 16.66
CA THR A 263 -7.12 12.63 18.09
C THR A 263 -8.52 12.68 18.70
N THR A 264 -9.40 13.52 18.18
CA THR A 264 -10.77 13.68 18.69
C THR A 264 -11.69 12.53 18.27
N GLN A 265 -11.45 11.91 17.11
CA GLN A 265 -12.22 10.76 16.63
C GLN A 265 -11.96 9.50 17.49
N ASN A 266 -10.72 9.28 17.92
CA ASN A 266 -10.35 8.15 18.78
C ASN A 266 -10.98 8.22 20.19
N GLN A 267 -11.24 9.41 20.73
CA GLN A 267 -11.89 9.55 22.04
C GLN A 267 -13.39 9.22 22.00
N ASN A 268 -14.04 9.45 20.86
CA ASN A 268 -15.47 9.16 20.70
C ASN A 268 -15.76 7.68 20.36
N SER A 269 -14.83 6.95 19.78
CA SER A 269 -14.98 5.52 19.48
C SER A 269 -14.77 4.62 20.71
N ASN A 270 -14.11 5.13 21.77
CA ASN A 270 -13.86 4.43 23.04
C ASN A 270 -14.91 4.74 24.13
N ALA A 271 -15.92 5.57 23.85
CA ALA A 271 -17.04 5.78 24.76
C ALA A 271 -17.99 4.58 24.67
N THR A 272 -17.87 3.63 25.58
CA THR A 272 -18.87 2.58 25.83
C THR A 272 -20.25 3.21 26.03
N PRO A 273 -21.33 2.66 25.41
CA PRO A 273 -22.67 3.13 25.70
C PRO A 273 -22.98 2.86 27.18
N ASP A 274 -23.31 3.92 27.90
CA ASP A 274 -23.75 3.89 29.29
C ASP A 274 -24.99 2.97 29.41
N SER A 275 -24.80 1.86 30.15
CA SER A 275 -25.86 0.91 30.46
C SER A 275 -26.66 1.41 31.68
N SER A 276 -27.38 2.51 31.51
CA SER A 276 -28.33 3.03 32.51
C SER A 276 -29.62 3.49 31.87
N GLU A 277 -30.44 2.52 31.47
CA GLU A 277 -31.92 2.66 31.42
C GLU A 277 -32.56 1.29 31.44
N GLN A 278 -32.68 0.74 32.66
CA GLN A 278 -33.73 -0.21 33.01
C GLN A 278 -34.19 0.11 34.44
N GLN A 279 -35.28 0.85 34.54
CA GLN A 279 -36.30 0.74 35.58
C GLN A 279 -37.67 0.90 34.96
#